data_cfe0a87a53eaacb15343b0e9ecbd4aa5
#
_entry.id   cfe0a87a53eaacb15343b0e9ecbd4aa5
#
_cell.length_a   1.000
_cell.length_b   1.000
_cell.length_c   1.000
_cell.angle_alpha   90.00
_cell.angle_beta   90.00
_cell.angle_gamma   90.00
#
_symmetry.space_group_name_H-M   'P 1'
#
loop_
_entity.id
_entity.type
_entity.pdbx_description
1 polymer ?
#
loop_
_entity_poly.entity_id
_entity_poly.type
_entity_poly.pdbx_seq_one_letter_code
_entity_poly.pdbx_strand_id
1 'polypeptide(L)'
;MTRNLVVHAVCAVIVASGAATAAEQQTLEDGWPARWNKIGPVETGVVAGIGTSIIFLEFLLKSPSTPRWDKPILFDSDARSALRAGSPGGRSRAATASDFGYAGLPIYAIVVEAGLVTWLGKDKGDVALQLALINAEALAINGVLTRVTEKTTGRSRPDKTDNAAFPSGHTSTAFAIASGLCMQHARLEVYGGVADKVVCPAALSVAATTGLLRIVSDRHWASDVLVGAALGTAVGVTVSWAHMHDGDGAPSRSFSLGPEGRSLVYGGRF
;
A
#
# COMPACT_ATOMS: atom_id res chain seq x y z
N MET A 1 -32.34 -2.52 2.72
CA MET A 1 -31.70 -1.71 1.67
C MET A 1 -30.19 -1.47 1.88
N THR A 2 -29.69 -1.52 3.10
CA THR A 2 -28.28 -1.20 3.47
C THR A 2 -27.24 -2.28 3.10
N ARG A 3 -27.61 -3.57 3.03
CA ARG A 3 -26.67 -4.66 2.70
C ARG A 3 -26.04 -4.57 1.30
N ASN A 4 -26.78 -4.01 0.33
CA ASN A 4 -26.28 -3.90 -1.04
C ASN A 4 -25.32 -2.73 -1.24
N LEU A 5 -25.39 -1.67 -0.42
CA LEU A 5 -24.53 -0.48 -0.59
C LEU A 5 -23.05 -0.78 -0.25
N VAL A 6 -22.80 -1.56 0.81
CA VAL A 6 -21.43 -1.91 1.24
C VAL A 6 -20.75 -2.81 0.20
N VAL A 7 -21.49 -3.78 -0.35
CA VAL A 7 -20.97 -4.68 -1.40
C VAL A 7 -20.68 -3.89 -2.69
N HIS A 8 -21.53 -2.95 -3.06
CA HIS A 8 -21.31 -2.12 -4.25
C HIS A 8 -20.16 -1.11 -4.08
N ALA A 9 -19.95 -0.55 -2.89
CA ALA A 9 -18.83 0.33 -2.63
C ALA A 9 -17.48 -0.40 -2.68
N VAL A 10 -17.41 -1.62 -2.14
CA VAL A 10 -16.21 -2.47 -2.24
C VAL A 10 -15.96 -2.90 -3.69
N CYS A 11 -17.01 -3.28 -4.43
CA CYS A 11 -16.89 -3.61 -5.85
C CYS A 11 -16.48 -2.40 -6.71
N ALA A 12 -16.95 -1.18 -6.41
CA ALA A 12 -16.60 0.02 -7.16
C ALA A 12 -15.10 0.39 -7.01
N VAL A 13 -14.50 0.18 -5.84
CA VAL A 13 -13.06 0.37 -5.64
C VAL A 13 -12.25 -0.66 -6.45
N ILE A 14 -12.75 -1.89 -6.57
CA ILE A 14 -12.11 -2.95 -7.37
C ILE A 14 -12.19 -2.64 -8.89
N VAL A 15 -13.30 -2.06 -9.36
CA VAL A 15 -13.49 -1.74 -10.79
C VAL A 15 -12.70 -0.50 -11.21
N ALA A 16 -12.49 0.49 -10.32
CA ALA A 16 -11.72 1.69 -10.64
C ALA A 16 -10.22 1.41 -10.88
N SER A 17 -9.68 0.34 -10.31
CA SER A 17 -8.29 -0.09 -10.56
C SER A 17 -8.10 -0.88 -11.87
N GLY A 18 -9.18 -1.27 -12.55
CA GLY A 18 -9.15 -2.06 -13.79
C GLY A 18 -9.11 -1.28 -15.10
N ALA A 19 -9.16 0.05 -15.06
CA ALA A 19 -9.16 0.90 -16.25
C ALA A 19 -7.78 1.42 -16.65
N ALA A 20 -6.71 0.65 -16.42
CA ALA A 20 -5.44 0.91 -17.09
C ALA A 20 -5.64 0.58 -18.58
N THR A 21 -5.56 1.60 -19.45
CA THR A 21 -5.46 1.40 -20.90
C THR A 21 -4.47 0.28 -21.17
N ALA A 22 -4.78 -0.58 -22.14
CA ALA A 22 -3.93 -1.70 -22.53
C ALA A 22 -2.58 -1.18 -23.06
N ALA A 23 -1.72 -0.80 -22.15
CA ALA A 23 -0.32 -0.56 -22.45
C ALA A 23 0.34 -1.92 -22.68
N GLU A 24 1.21 -1.99 -23.67
CA GLU A 24 1.95 -3.20 -24.00
C GLU A 24 2.72 -3.67 -22.76
N GLN A 25 2.44 -4.89 -22.33
CA GLN A 25 3.05 -5.50 -21.15
C GLN A 25 4.52 -5.85 -21.51
N GLN A 26 5.46 -5.45 -20.66
CA GLN A 26 6.87 -5.72 -20.87
C GLN A 26 7.23 -7.10 -20.32
N THR A 27 8.13 -7.79 -21.00
CA THR A 27 8.65 -9.07 -20.50
C THR A 27 9.85 -8.85 -19.59
N LEU A 28 10.12 -9.78 -18.67
CA LEU A 28 11.32 -9.73 -17.81
C LEU A 28 12.61 -9.86 -18.62
N GLU A 29 12.55 -10.49 -19.80
CA GLU A 29 13.74 -10.72 -20.65
C GLU A 29 14.41 -9.39 -21.06
N ASP A 30 13.61 -8.35 -21.27
CA ASP A 30 14.08 -7.02 -21.68
C ASP A 30 14.72 -6.23 -20.53
N GLY A 31 14.67 -6.73 -19.28
CA GLY A 31 15.12 -6.02 -18.10
C GLY A 31 14.21 -4.85 -17.74
N TRP A 32 14.70 -3.91 -16.91
CA TRP A 32 13.96 -2.71 -16.58
C TRP A 32 13.96 -1.73 -17.78
N PRO A 33 12.79 -1.37 -18.33
CA PRO A 33 12.71 -0.55 -19.53
C PRO A 33 13.40 0.80 -19.35
N ALA A 34 14.21 1.20 -20.34
CA ALA A 34 14.96 2.47 -20.30
C ALA A 34 14.05 3.72 -20.26
N ARG A 35 12.80 3.58 -20.71
CA ARG A 35 11.78 4.65 -20.68
C ARG A 35 11.08 4.77 -19.31
N TRP A 36 11.28 3.82 -18.39
CA TRP A 36 10.75 3.86 -17.05
C TRP A 36 11.73 4.50 -16.07
N ASN A 37 11.18 5.19 -15.06
CA ASN A 37 12.01 5.84 -14.06
C ASN A 37 12.63 4.80 -13.12
N LYS A 38 13.96 4.81 -12.98
CA LYS A 38 14.65 3.98 -11.97
C LYS A 38 14.78 4.74 -10.66
N ILE A 39 14.49 4.03 -9.56
CA ILE A 39 14.84 4.52 -8.23
C ILE A 39 16.37 4.45 -8.11
N GLY A 40 16.98 5.63 -7.97
CA GLY A 40 18.44 5.78 -7.83
C GLY A 40 18.89 5.78 -6.36
N PRO A 41 20.21 5.84 -6.10
CA PRO A 41 20.76 5.80 -4.74
C PRO A 41 20.28 6.95 -3.84
N VAL A 42 20.08 8.14 -4.39
CA VAL A 42 19.56 9.30 -3.63
C VAL A 42 18.11 9.07 -3.22
N GLU A 43 17.28 8.63 -4.14
CA GLU A 43 15.87 8.32 -3.89
C GLU A 43 15.74 7.15 -2.89
N THR A 44 16.57 6.11 -3.04
CA THR A 44 16.67 5.02 -2.06
C THR A 44 17.00 5.56 -0.66
N GLY A 45 17.93 6.50 -0.55
CA GLY A 45 18.27 7.16 0.72
C GLY A 45 17.10 7.96 1.29
N VAL A 46 16.35 8.66 0.44
CA VAL A 46 15.14 9.40 0.84
C VAL A 46 14.05 8.43 1.32
N VAL A 47 13.79 7.36 0.59
CA VAL A 47 12.81 6.31 0.97
C VAL A 47 13.20 5.67 2.31
N ALA A 48 14.47 5.33 2.50
CA ALA A 48 14.98 4.80 3.78
C ALA A 48 14.80 5.82 4.92
N GLY A 49 15.07 7.10 4.65
CA GLY A 49 14.86 8.20 5.62
C GLY A 49 13.39 8.36 6.00
N ILE A 50 12.49 8.33 5.02
CA ILE A 50 11.03 8.36 5.24
C ILE A 50 10.59 7.15 6.05
N GLY A 51 11.01 5.95 5.66
CA GLY A 51 10.70 4.71 6.40
C GLY A 51 11.19 4.75 7.84
N THR A 52 12.42 5.23 8.07
CA THR A 52 12.97 5.40 9.41
C THR A 52 12.22 6.45 10.22
N SER A 53 11.72 7.51 9.57
CA SER A 53 10.94 8.56 10.23
C SER A 53 9.67 8.03 10.88
N ILE A 54 9.07 6.93 10.37
CA ILE A 54 7.90 6.29 10.97
C ILE A 54 8.20 5.84 12.40
N ILE A 55 9.40 5.30 12.64
CA ILE A 55 9.85 4.89 13.99
C ILE A 55 9.90 6.09 14.91
N PHE A 56 10.48 7.21 14.46
CA PHE A 56 10.50 8.46 15.23
C PHE A 56 9.11 9.04 15.46
N LEU A 57 8.24 9.00 14.44
CA LEU A 57 6.86 9.46 14.57
C LEU A 57 6.07 8.66 15.62
N GLU A 58 6.34 7.38 15.77
CA GLU A 58 5.69 6.55 16.81
C GLU A 58 6.08 7.00 18.23
N PHE A 59 7.33 7.43 18.43
CA PHE A 59 7.82 7.94 19.72
C PHE A 59 7.44 9.40 19.95
N LEU A 60 7.49 10.26 18.94
CA LEU A 60 7.24 11.69 19.03
C LEU A 60 5.75 12.04 19.04
N LEU A 61 4.97 11.39 18.20
CA LEU A 61 3.53 11.62 18.08
C LEU A 61 2.75 10.60 18.90
N LYS A 62 2.54 10.89 20.17
CA LYS A 62 1.65 10.06 20.99
C LYS A 62 0.20 10.24 20.56
N SER A 63 -0.56 9.14 20.56
CA SER A 63 -2.01 9.23 20.40
C SER A 63 -2.60 10.08 21.54
N PRO A 64 -3.58 10.95 21.26
CA PRO A 64 -4.23 11.72 22.32
C PRO A 64 -4.80 10.80 23.39
N SER A 65 -4.59 11.15 24.67
CA SER A 65 -5.15 10.39 25.81
C SER A 65 -6.68 10.47 25.84
N THR A 66 -7.23 11.62 25.42
CA THR A 66 -8.65 11.84 25.22
C THR A 66 -8.98 11.84 23.72
N PRO A 67 -10.05 11.18 23.28
CA PRO A 67 -10.41 11.20 21.88
C PRO A 67 -10.80 12.60 21.43
N ARG A 68 -10.31 13.01 20.25
CA ARG A 68 -10.79 14.22 19.58
C ARG A 68 -12.05 13.95 18.76
N TRP A 69 -12.25 12.68 18.39
CA TRP A 69 -13.39 12.19 17.64
C TRP A 69 -13.80 10.82 18.20
N ASP A 70 -14.94 10.74 18.89
CA ASP A 70 -15.43 9.56 19.60
C ASP A 70 -16.71 8.94 19.02
N LYS A 71 -17.33 9.62 18.06
CA LYS A 71 -18.63 9.20 17.50
C LYS A 71 -18.46 8.41 16.19
N PRO A 72 -19.29 7.36 16.01
CA PRO A 72 -19.43 6.71 14.70
C PRO A 72 -20.04 7.68 13.69
N ILE A 73 -19.74 7.49 12.40
CA ILE A 73 -20.31 8.27 11.30
C ILE A 73 -20.89 7.32 10.24
N LEU A 74 -21.77 7.87 9.41
CA LEU A 74 -22.39 7.13 8.31
C LEU A 74 -23.01 5.81 8.81
N PHE A 75 -22.58 4.69 8.23
CA PHE A 75 -23.03 3.33 8.53
C PHE A 75 -22.12 2.58 9.53
N ASP A 76 -21.25 3.25 10.24
CA ASP A 76 -20.30 2.64 11.18
C ASP A 76 -20.97 1.75 12.23
N SER A 77 -22.05 2.24 12.84
CA SER A 77 -22.80 1.51 13.86
C SER A 77 -23.48 0.27 13.30
N ASP A 78 -24.05 0.36 12.11
CA ASP A 78 -24.74 -0.73 11.44
C ASP A 78 -23.75 -1.82 11.01
N ALA A 79 -22.64 -1.41 10.41
CA ALA A 79 -21.56 -2.33 10.01
C ALA A 79 -20.97 -3.05 11.23
N ARG A 80 -20.71 -2.30 12.32
CA ARG A 80 -20.22 -2.90 13.57
C ARG A 80 -21.20 -3.91 14.14
N SER A 81 -22.49 -3.57 14.20
CA SER A 81 -23.51 -4.47 14.75
C SER A 81 -23.69 -5.74 13.93
N ALA A 82 -23.52 -5.64 12.60
CA ALA A 82 -23.67 -6.76 11.67
C ALA A 82 -22.45 -7.69 11.59
N LEU A 83 -21.23 -7.14 11.75
CA LEU A 83 -19.99 -7.84 11.40
C LEU A 83 -19.11 -8.18 12.60
N ARG A 84 -19.22 -7.44 13.71
CA ARG A 84 -18.38 -7.64 14.88
C ARG A 84 -18.53 -9.06 15.46
N ALA A 85 -17.43 -9.74 15.70
CA ALA A 85 -17.45 -11.03 16.36
C ALA A 85 -18.00 -10.95 17.78
N GLY A 86 -18.98 -11.82 18.12
CA GLY A 86 -19.70 -11.79 19.40
C GLY A 86 -18.82 -12.11 20.61
N SER A 87 -17.80 -12.96 20.46
CA SER A 87 -16.93 -13.37 21.55
C SER A 87 -15.57 -12.64 21.55
N PRO A 88 -14.94 -12.42 22.72
CA PRO A 88 -13.59 -11.86 22.79
C PRO A 88 -12.56 -12.71 22.02
N GLY A 89 -12.65 -14.03 22.10
CA GLY A 89 -11.78 -14.94 21.35
C GLY A 89 -11.97 -14.85 19.84
N GLY A 90 -13.19 -14.64 19.37
CA GLY A 90 -13.47 -14.40 17.95
C GLY A 90 -12.82 -13.10 17.45
N ARG A 91 -12.94 -12.01 18.24
CA ARG A 91 -12.30 -10.74 17.93
C ARG A 91 -10.77 -10.84 17.89
N SER A 92 -10.18 -11.53 18.86
CA SER A 92 -8.72 -11.75 18.90
C SER A 92 -8.24 -12.52 17.67
N ARG A 93 -8.91 -13.62 17.31
CA ARG A 93 -8.57 -14.39 16.09
C ARG A 93 -8.70 -13.57 14.83
N ALA A 94 -9.74 -12.74 14.71
CA ALA A 94 -9.89 -11.85 13.56
C ALA A 94 -8.78 -10.79 13.50
N ALA A 95 -8.37 -10.24 14.65
CA ALA A 95 -7.23 -9.32 14.71
C ALA A 95 -5.95 -9.99 14.22
N THR A 96 -5.60 -11.16 14.78
CA THR A 96 -4.41 -11.93 14.35
C THR A 96 -4.49 -12.32 12.87
N ALA A 97 -5.65 -12.76 12.37
CA ALA A 97 -5.81 -13.07 10.95
C ALA A 97 -5.59 -11.84 10.05
N SER A 98 -5.99 -10.64 10.50
CA SER A 98 -5.71 -9.40 9.75
C SER A 98 -4.22 -9.04 9.71
N ASP A 99 -3.43 -9.45 10.71
CA ASP A 99 -1.99 -9.22 10.74
C ASP A 99 -1.27 -10.02 9.64
N PHE A 100 -1.78 -11.19 9.27
CA PHE A 100 -1.24 -11.96 8.14
C PHE A 100 -1.43 -11.25 6.80
N GLY A 101 -2.55 -10.57 6.56
CA GLY A 101 -2.73 -9.78 5.34
C GLY A 101 -1.88 -8.51 5.36
N TYR A 102 -1.78 -7.86 6.52
CA TYR A 102 -0.96 -6.66 6.72
C TYR A 102 0.53 -6.91 6.49
N ALA A 103 1.09 -8.01 7.01
CA ALA A 103 2.49 -8.35 6.86
C ALA A 103 2.75 -9.21 5.61
N GLY A 104 1.82 -10.10 5.27
CA GLY A 104 1.98 -11.08 4.20
C GLY A 104 2.08 -10.46 2.81
N LEU A 105 1.29 -9.42 2.50
CA LEU A 105 1.38 -8.75 1.21
C LEU A 105 2.73 -8.06 0.99
N PRO A 106 3.28 -7.25 1.91
CA PRO A 106 4.64 -6.72 1.79
C PRO A 106 5.71 -7.81 1.68
N ILE A 107 5.63 -8.86 2.48
CA ILE A 107 6.57 -9.99 2.42
C ILE A 107 6.49 -10.66 1.05
N TYR A 108 5.27 -10.91 0.55
CA TYR A 108 5.09 -11.48 -0.78
C TYR A 108 5.72 -10.59 -1.86
N ALA A 109 5.40 -9.30 -1.91
CA ALA A 109 5.86 -8.40 -2.96
C ALA A 109 7.40 -8.20 -2.96
N ILE A 110 8.01 -8.05 -1.77
CA ILE A 110 9.43 -7.70 -1.66
C ILE A 110 10.30 -8.97 -1.57
N VAL A 111 9.91 -9.93 -0.73
CA VAL A 111 10.77 -11.10 -0.50
C VAL A 111 10.49 -12.21 -1.50
N VAL A 112 9.21 -12.57 -1.69
CA VAL A 112 8.87 -13.70 -2.54
C VAL A 112 8.97 -13.31 -4.00
N GLU A 113 8.25 -12.30 -4.44
CA GLU A 113 8.17 -11.93 -5.85
C GLU A 113 9.44 -11.27 -6.35
N ALA A 114 9.87 -10.19 -5.73
CA ALA A 114 11.10 -9.52 -6.15
C ALA A 114 12.35 -10.37 -5.82
N GLY A 115 12.49 -10.85 -4.59
CA GLY A 115 13.68 -11.56 -4.15
C GLY A 115 13.80 -12.99 -4.68
N LEU A 116 12.82 -13.85 -4.36
CA LEU A 116 12.93 -15.28 -4.67
C LEU A 116 12.59 -15.57 -6.14
N VAL A 117 11.54 -15.00 -6.68
CA VAL A 117 11.10 -15.31 -8.05
C VAL A 117 11.92 -14.53 -9.07
N THR A 118 11.94 -13.19 -8.98
CA THR A 118 12.54 -12.34 -10.00
C THR A 118 14.06 -12.37 -9.95
N TRP A 119 14.65 -12.20 -8.77
CA TRP A 119 16.11 -12.21 -8.64
C TRP A 119 16.66 -13.62 -8.73
N LEU A 120 16.36 -14.50 -7.75
CA LEU A 120 17.00 -15.81 -7.64
C LEU A 120 16.47 -16.81 -8.66
N GLY A 121 15.19 -16.78 -8.98
CA GLY A 121 14.55 -17.73 -9.90
C GLY A 121 14.76 -17.40 -11.38
N LYS A 122 14.77 -16.12 -11.74
CA LYS A 122 14.86 -15.65 -13.14
C LYS A 122 16.14 -14.89 -13.47
N ASP A 123 17.03 -14.70 -12.50
CA ASP A 123 18.30 -13.96 -12.65
C ASP A 123 18.14 -12.52 -13.19
N LYS A 124 17.04 -11.85 -12.79
CA LYS A 124 16.72 -10.48 -13.19
C LYS A 124 16.88 -9.51 -12.00
N GLY A 125 18.11 -9.41 -11.48
CA GLY A 125 18.42 -8.65 -10.27
C GLY A 125 18.13 -7.14 -10.39
N ASP A 126 18.28 -6.55 -11.57
CA ASP A 126 17.95 -5.13 -11.82
C ASP A 126 16.44 -4.86 -11.70
N VAL A 127 15.62 -5.72 -12.31
CA VAL A 127 14.15 -5.63 -12.20
C VAL A 127 13.70 -5.91 -10.77
N ALA A 128 14.24 -6.93 -10.14
CA ALA A 128 13.94 -7.30 -8.77
C ALA A 128 14.19 -6.15 -7.79
N LEU A 129 15.34 -5.48 -7.94
CA LEU A 129 15.69 -4.32 -7.11
C LEU A 129 14.68 -3.19 -7.29
N GLN A 130 14.28 -2.86 -8.53
CA GLN A 130 13.31 -1.81 -8.77
C GLN A 130 11.93 -2.15 -8.19
N LEU A 131 11.44 -3.39 -8.38
CA LEU A 131 10.18 -3.84 -7.79
C LEU A 131 10.21 -3.76 -6.26
N ALA A 132 11.30 -4.22 -5.63
CA ALA A 132 11.45 -4.15 -4.18
C ALA A 132 11.45 -2.70 -3.67
N LEU A 133 12.18 -1.80 -4.35
CA LEU A 133 12.27 -0.37 -3.97
C LEU A 133 10.94 0.36 -4.16
N ILE A 134 10.21 0.12 -5.25
CA ILE A 134 8.88 0.69 -5.50
C ILE A 134 7.90 0.28 -4.37
N ASN A 135 7.89 -1.01 -4.00
CA ASN A 135 7.04 -1.48 -2.91
C ASN A 135 7.48 -0.90 -1.55
N ALA A 136 8.78 -0.77 -1.30
CA ALA A 136 9.31 -0.14 -0.08
C ALA A 136 8.95 1.35 -0.01
N GLU A 137 9.01 2.08 -1.13
CA GLU A 137 8.59 3.47 -1.22
C GLU A 137 7.09 3.63 -0.94
N ALA A 138 6.26 2.80 -1.55
CA ALA A 138 4.83 2.80 -1.28
C ALA A 138 4.53 2.55 0.21
N LEU A 139 5.23 1.61 0.85
CA LEU A 139 5.12 1.36 2.29
C LEU A 139 5.54 2.56 3.12
N ALA A 140 6.66 3.19 2.79
CA ALA A 140 7.20 4.34 3.52
C ALA A 140 6.23 5.53 3.45
N ILE A 141 5.79 5.91 2.25
CA ILE A 141 4.85 7.01 2.04
C ILE A 141 3.51 6.72 2.73
N ASN A 142 2.94 5.53 2.50
CA ASN A 142 1.68 5.12 3.12
C ASN A 142 1.78 5.11 4.65
N GLY A 143 2.90 4.62 5.19
CA GLY A 143 3.14 4.57 6.63
C GLY A 143 3.14 5.94 7.27
N VAL A 144 3.86 6.92 6.70
CA VAL A 144 3.88 8.31 7.20
C VAL A 144 2.51 8.94 7.13
N LEU A 145 1.83 8.87 5.97
CA LEU A 145 0.50 9.45 5.78
C LEU A 145 -0.51 8.88 6.78
N THR A 146 -0.50 7.57 6.95
CA THR A 146 -1.38 6.88 7.90
C THR A 146 -1.08 7.31 9.33
N ARG A 147 0.18 7.25 9.76
CA ARG A 147 0.57 7.58 11.14
C ARG A 147 0.29 9.03 11.51
N VAL A 148 0.63 9.97 10.63
CA VAL A 148 0.33 11.38 10.86
C VAL A 148 -1.18 11.59 10.99
N THR A 149 -1.98 10.98 10.09
CA THR A 149 -3.43 11.12 10.11
C THR A 149 -4.05 10.47 11.36
N GLU A 150 -3.61 9.27 11.77
CA GLU A 150 -4.07 8.61 12.99
C GLU A 150 -3.84 9.49 14.24
N LYS A 151 -2.63 10.02 14.38
CA LYS A 151 -2.24 10.82 15.56
C LYS A 151 -2.91 12.20 15.57
N THR A 152 -3.15 12.79 14.41
CA THR A 152 -3.80 14.12 14.31
C THR A 152 -5.31 14.05 14.45
N THR A 153 -5.98 13.03 13.90
CA THR A 153 -7.43 12.86 14.02
C THR A 153 -7.85 12.44 15.41
N GLY A 154 -7.07 11.62 16.08
CA GLY A 154 -7.34 11.16 17.43
C GLY A 154 -8.69 10.46 17.58
N ARG A 155 -9.10 9.66 16.57
CA ARG A 155 -10.38 8.95 16.59
C ARG A 155 -10.33 7.73 17.50
N SER A 156 -11.31 7.61 18.39
CA SER A 156 -11.47 6.47 19.28
C SER A 156 -11.84 5.18 18.51
N ARG A 157 -11.17 4.07 18.83
CA ARG A 157 -11.55 2.76 18.29
C ARG A 157 -12.92 2.32 18.79
N PRO A 158 -13.64 1.46 18.05
CA PRO A 158 -14.92 0.89 18.52
C PRO A 158 -14.80 0.17 19.85
N ASP A 159 -13.69 -0.54 20.12
CA ASP A 159 -13.40 -1.27 21.37
C ASP A 159 -12.82 -0.39 22.48
N LYS A 160 -12.62 0.91 22.22
CA LYS A 160 -12.09 1.90 23.16
C LYS A 160 -10.67 1.64 23.68
N THR A 161 -9.87 0.82 22.98
CA THR A 161 -8.49 0.49 23.41
C THR A 161 -7.52 1.66 23.22
N ASP A 162 -7.69 2.48 22.19
CA ASP A 162 -6.89 3.67 21.91
C ASP A 162 -7.62 4.69 21.03
N ASN A 163 -6.96 5.81 20.72
CA ASN A 163 -7.48 6.90 19.90
C ASN A 163 -6.71 7.07 18.58
N ALA A 164 -6.36 5.96 17.94
CA ALA A 164 -5.68 5.92 16.64
C ALA A 164 -6.47 5.03 15.65
N ALA A 165 -7.78 5.28 15.52
CA ALA A 165 -8.62 4.47 14.66
C ALA A 165 -8.59 4.91 13.19
N PHE A 166 -8.38 6.20 12.87
CA PHE A 166 -8.59 6.75 11.53
C PHE A 166 -7.31 7.29 10.91
N PRO A 167 -7.00 6.84 9.67
CA PRO A 167 -7.60 5.71 8.94
C PRO A 167 -7.08 4.36 9.43
N SER A 168 -7.63 3.24 8.91
CA SER A 168 -7.11 1.92 9.25
C SER A 168 -5.76 1.64 8.60
N GLY A 169 -4.68 1.60 9.41
CA GLY A 169 -3.33 1.36 8.92
C GLY A 169 -3.12 -0.03 8.30
N HIS A 170 -3.72 -1.09 8.87
CA HIS A 170 -3.67 -2.44 8.30
C HIS A 170 -4.31 -2.48 6.91
N THR A 171 -5.48 -1.86 6.77
CA THR A 171 -6.17 -1.80 5.48
C THR A 171 -5.39 -0.96 4.47
N SER A 172 -4.91 0.20 4.88
CA SER A 172 -4.15 1.09 4.01
C SER A 172 -2.88 0.43 3.47
N THR A 173 -2.11 -0.22 4.33
CA THR A 173 -0.90 -0.96 3.92
C THR A 173 -1.21 -2.11 2.97
N ALA A 174 -2.24 -2.91 3.30
CA ALA A 174 -2.63 -4.03 2.45
C ALA A 174 -3.08 -3.55 1.05
N PHE A 175 -3.87 -2.47 0.98
CA PHE A 175 -4.30 -1.90 -0.30
C PHE A 175 -3.17 -1.19 -1.05
N ALA A 176 -2.20 -0.57 -0.37
CA ALA A 176 -1.05 0.05 -1.03
C ALA A 176 -0.23 -0.99 -1.80
N ILE A 177 0.08 -2.11 -1.15
CA ILE A 177 0.81 -3.19 -1.83
C ILE A 177 -0.05 -3.90 -2.87
N ALA A 178 -1.31 -4.23 -2.57
CA ALA A 178 -2.17 -4.92 -3.52
C ALA A 178 -2.38 -4.12 -4.81
N SER A 179 -2.63 -2.80 -4.71
CA SER A 179 -2.80 -1.94 -5.88
C SER A 179 -1.48 -1.68 -6.62
N GLY A 180 -0.35 -1.62 -5.89
CA GLY A 180 0.98 -1.61 -6.48
C GLY A 180 1.24 -2.86 -7.32
N LEU A 181 0.98 -4.05 -6.77
CA LEU A 181 1.06 -5.32 -7.50
C LEU A 181 0.15 -5.33 -8.73
N CYS A 182 -1.08 -4.80 -8.63
CA CYS A 182 -1.96 -4.67 -9.80
C CYS A 182 -1.31 -3.86 -10.92
N MET A 183 -0.68 -2.72 -10.60
CA MET A 183 0.01 -1.89 -11.58
C MET A 183 1.25 -2.58 -12.15
N GLN A 184 2.04 -3.24 -11.29
CA GLN A 184 3.24 -3.96 -11.69
C GLN A 184 2.91 -5.09 -12.66
N HIS A 185 1.94 -5.94 -12.35
CA HIS A 185 1.53 -7.04 -13.23
C HIS A 185 0.72 -6.62 -14.46
N ALA A 186 0.15 -5.41 -14.46
CA ALA A 186 -0.45 -4.84 -15.68
C ALA A 186 0.61 -4.35 -16.66
N ARG A 187 1.83 -4.03 -16.20
CA ARG A 187 2.90 -3.44 -17.00
C ARG A 187 4.06 -4.40 -17.26
N LEU A 188 4.25 -5.40 -16.41
CA LEU A 188 5.39 -6.31 -16.45
C LEU A 188 4.93 -7.77 -16.28
N GLU A 189 5.32 -8.65 -17.19
CA GLU A 189 5.11 -10.09 -17.06
C GLU A 189 6.13 -10.71 -16.11
N VAL A 190 5.82 -10.71 -14.81
CA VAL A 190 6.70 -11.28 -13.79
C VAL A 190 6.67 -12.81 -13.84
N TYR A 191 5.50 -13.40 -13.94
CA TYR A 191 5.31 -14.86 -13.98
C TYR A 191 5.11 -15.41 -15.39
N GLY A 192 4.53 -14.59 -16.27
CA GLY A 192 4.09 -14.96 -17.61
C GLY A 192 2.65 -15.46 -17.68
N GLY A 193 1.95 -15.01 -18.69
CA GLY A 193 0.62 -15.51 -19.06
C GLY A 193 -0.49 -15.30 -18.02
N VAL A 194 -1.21 -16.38 -17.68
CA VAL A 194 -2.38 -16.32 -16.78
C VAL A 194 -1.97 -15.99 -15.34
N ALA A 195 -0.78 -16.36 -14.91
CA ALA A 195 -0.34 -16.15 -13.55
C ALA A 195 -0.29 -14.66 -13.18
N ASP A 196 0.20 -13.79 -14.08
CA ASP A 196 0.20 -12.34 -13.86
C ASP A 196 -1.22 -11.76 -13.71
N LYS A 197 -2.18 -12.32 -14.47
CA LYS A 197 -3.59 -11.88 -14.40
C LYS A 197 -4.27 -12.24 -13.08
N VAL A 198 -3.78 -13.26 -12.36
CA VAL A 198 -4.35 -13.72 -11.09
C VAL A 198 -3.81 -12.93 -9.89
N VAL A 199 -2.60 -12.39 -9.97
CA VAL A 199 -1.97 -11.67 -8.84
C VAL A 199 -2.82 -10.50 -8.35
N CYS A 200 -3.29 -9.65 -9.26
CA CYS A 200 -4.08 -8.48 -8.90
C CYS A 200 -5.38 -8.84 -8.14
N PRO A 201 -6.29 -9.67 -8.68
CA PRO A 201 -7.51 -10.02 -7.95
C PRO A 201 -7.23 -10.78 -6.65
N ALA A 202 -6.18 -11.60 -6.60
CA ALA A 202 -5.78 -12.30 -5.38
C ALA A 202 -5.29 -11.33 -4.30
N ALA A 203 -4.39 -10.40 -4.64
CA ALA A 203 -3.86 -9.41 -3.71
C ALA A 203 -4.97 -8.48 -3.18
N LEU A 204 -5.86 -8.00 -4.05
CA LEU A 204 -7.02 -7.18 -3.65
C LEU A 204 -7.99 -7.94 -2.75
N SER A 205 -8.18 -9.25 -2.98
CA SER A 205 -9.01 -10.09 -2.11
C SER A 205 -8.41 -10.22 -0.71
N VAL A 206 -7.09 -10.39 -0.61
CA VAL A 206 -6.37 -10.40 0.68
C VAL A 206 -6.51 -9.04 1.37
N ALA A 207 -6.33 -7.93 0.66
CA ALA A 207 -6.44 -6.59 1.20
C ALA A 207 -7.87 -6.30 1.71
N ALA A 208 -8.89 -6.66 0.93
CA ALA A 208 -10.29 -6.51 1.32
C ALA A 208 -10.64 -7.35 2.56
N THR A 209 -10.16 -8.60 2.60
CA THR A 209 -10.32 -9.49 3.75
C THR A 209 -9.63 -8.90 4.99
N THR A 210 -8.42 -8.35 4.84
CA THR A 210 -7.72 -7.65 5.92
C THR A 210 -8.57 -6.54 6.49
N GLY A 211 -9.12 -5.66 5.65
CA GLY A 211 -10.01 -4.58 6.08
C GLY A 211 -11.28 -5.09 6.78
N LEU A 212 -11.94 -6.11 6.23
CA LEU A 212 -13.11 -6.72 6.85
C LEU A 212 -12.80 -7.26 8.24
N LEU A 213 -11.68 -7.95 8.41
CA LEU A 213 -11.24 -8.50 9.68
C LEU A 213 -10.98 -7.42 10.73
N ARG A 214 -10.62 -6.18 10.33
CA ARG A 214 -10.48 -5.05 11.27
C ARG A 214 -11.83 -4.62 11.85
N ILE A 215 -12.91 -4.72 11.08
CA ILE A 215 -14.29 -4.47 11.58
C ILE A 215 -14.73 -5.63 12.46
N VAL A 216 -14.52 -6.87 12.01
CA VAL A 216 -14.88 -8.09 12.77
C VAL A 216 -14.18 -8.14 14.12
N SER A 217 -12.93 -7.69 14.19
CA SER A 217 -12.14 -7.62 15.43
C SER A 217 -12.48 -6.44 16.34
N ASP A 218 -13.41 -5.57 15.95
CA ASP A 218 -13.80 -4.36 16.69
C ASP A 218 -12.67 -3.31 16.83
N ARG A 219 -11.63 -3.39 15.97
CA ARG A 219 -10.46 -2.49 15.99
C ARG A 219 -10.67 -1.22 15.21
N HIS A 220 -11.48 -1.25 14.16
CA HIS A 220 -11.74 -0.10 13.30
C HIS A 220 -13.22 -0.01 12.93
N TRP A 221 -13.68 1.21 12.74
CA TRP A 221 -14.95 1.52 12.13
C TRP A 221 -14.94 1.22 10.63
N ALA A 222 -16.09 1.00 10.03
CA ALA A 222 -16.18 0.74 8.59
C ALA A 222 -15.65 1.92 7.75
N SER A 223 -15.91 3.14 8.19
CA SER A 223 -15.37 4.35 7.55
C SER A 223 -13.83 4.45 7.64
N ASP A 224 -13.20 3.99 8.75
CA ASP A 224 -11.74 3.94 8.86
C ASP A 224 -11.14 2.98 7.82
N VAL A 225 -11.81 1.84 7.62
CA VAL A 225 -11.41 0.81 6.66
C VAL A 225 -11.54 1.32 5.23
N LEU A 226 -12.65 1.98 4.89
CA LEU A 226 -12.86 2.51 3.53
C LEU A 226 -11.86 3.61 3.19
N VAL A 227 -11.62 4.55 4.12
CA VAL A 227 -10.61 5.59 3.90
C VAL A 227 -9.21 5.01 3.85
N GLY A 228 -8.91 4.02 4.70
CA GLY A 228 -7.64 3.27 4.62
C GLY A 228 -7.45 2.60 3.26
N ALA A 229 -8.49 1.92 2.75
CA ALA A 229 -8.45 1.31 1.42
C ALA A 229 -8.21 2.33 0.30
N ALA A 230 -8.93 3.46 0.33
CA ALA A 230 -8.77 4.53 -0.66
C ALA A 230 -7.37 5.15 -0.61
N LEU A 231 -6.86 5.46 0.59
CA LEU A 231 -5.52 6.01 0.78
C LEU A 231 -4.45 5.05 0.29
N GLY A 232 -4.51 3.78 0.70
CA GLY A 232 -3.56 2.76 0.27
C GLY A 232 -3.58 2.57 -1.24
N THR A 233 -4.77 2.46 -1.84
CA THR A 233 -4.91 2.33 -3.30
C THR A 233 -4.28 3.54 -4.02
N ALA A 234 -4.57 4.76 -3.56
CA ALA A 234 -4.00 5.96 -4.16
C ALA A 234 -2.46 5.95 -4.11
N VAL A 235 -1.88 5.59 -2.96
CA VAL A 235 -0.42 5.51 -2.80
C VAL A 235 0.17 4.43 -3.69
N GLY A 236 -0.35 3.19 -3.65
CA GLY A 236 0.20 2.08 -4.42
C GLY A 236 0.13 2.30 -5.93
N VAL A 237 -1.00 2.82 -6.42
CA VAL A 237 -1.16 3.18 -7.85
C VAL A 237 -0.21 4.30 -8.23
N THR A 238 -0.17 5.41 -7.46
CA THR A 238 0.62 6.59 -7.80
C THR A 238 2.11 6.29 -7.81
N VAL A 239 2.62 5.58 -6.78
CA VAL A 239 4.05 5.23 -6.70
C VAL A 239 4.43 4.29 -7.84
N SER A 240 3.68 3.21 -8.06
CA SER A 240 3.96 2.29 -9.17
C SER A 240 3.85 2.98 -10.53
N TRP A 241 2.85 3.85 -10.73
CA TRP A 241 2.70 4.62 -11.96
C TRP A 241 3.89 5.57 -12.19
N ALA A 242 4.37 6.27 -11.14
CA ALA A 242 5.47 7.20 -11.26
C ALA A 242 6.76 6.55 -11.80
N HIS A 243 6.96 5.27 -11.51
CA HIS A 243 8.15 4.53 -11.94
C HIS A 243 7.93 3.70 -13.21
N MET A 244 6.70 3.30 -13.51
CA MET A 244 6.39 2.33 -14.58
C MET A 244 5.55 2.91 -15.73
N HIS A 245 5.37 4.22 -15.81
CA HIS A 245 4.72 4.82 -16.98
C HIS A 245 5.75 5.21 -18.03
N ASP A 246 5.34 5.15 -19.30
CA ASP A 246 6.14 5.66 -20.40
C ASP A 246 6.11 7.18 -20.34
N GLY A 247 7.20 7.80 -19.94
CA GLY A 247 7.34 9.25 -20.02
C GLY A 247 7.39 9.67 -21.49
N ASP A 248 6.61 10.67 -21.88
CA ASP A 248 6.68 11.31 -23.21
C ASP A 248 8.03 12.02 -23.37
N GLY A 249 9.15 11.26 -23.43
CA GLY A 249 10.48 11.84 -23.52
C GLY A 249 10.85 12.76 -22.34
N ALA A 250 10.16 12.65 -21.21
CA ALA A 250 10.50 13.42 -20.03
C ALA A 250 11.94 13.09 -19.60
N PRO A 251 12.81 14.09 -19.48
CA PRO A 251 14.20 13.90 -19.18
C PRO A 251 14.33 13.10 -17.89
N SER A 252 15.20 12.08 -17.91
CA SER A 252 15.57 11.34 -16.70
C SER A 252 16.06 12.36 -15.67
N ARG A 253 15.21 12.69 -14.70
CA ARG A 253 15.56 13.61 -13.63
C ARG A 253 16.44 12.82 -12.67
N SER A 254 17.74 13.05 -12.71
CA SER A 254 18.70 12.42 -11.80
C SER A 254 19.23 13.47 -10.83
N PHE A 255 19.18 13.15 -9.55
CA PHE A 255 19.98 13.82 -8.55
C PHE A 255 21.31 13.07 -8.46
N SER A 256 22.42 13.73 -8.71
CA SER A 256 23.74 13.17 -8.50
C SER A 256 24.55 14.06 -7.54
N LEU A 257 25.42 13.42 -6.76
CA LEU A 257 26.43 14.16 -6.01
C LEU A 257 27.48 14.65 -7.00
N GLY A 258 27.78 15.94 -6.96
CA GLY A 258 28.89 16.51 -7.74
C GLY A 258 30.23 15.84 -7.42
N PRO A 259 31.26 16.03 -8.27
CA PRO A 259 32.54 15.28 -8.21
C PRO A 259 33.27 15.31 -6.85
N GLU A 260 32.95 16.27 -6.01
CA GLU A 260 33.58 16.42 -4.67
C GLU A 260 32.63 16.08 -3.51
N GLY A 261 31.43 15.51 -3.79
CA GLY A 261 30.45 15.19 -2.75
C GLY A 261 29.85 16.36 -1.97
N ARG A 262 30.13 17.61 -2.42
CA ARG A 262 29.73 18.84 -1.73
C ARG A 262 28.54 19.57 -2.34
N SER A 263 28.03 19.10 -3.46
CA SER A 263 26.89 19.69 -4.15
C SER A 263 25.93 18.63 -4.66
N LEU A 264 24.63 18.86 -4.51
CA LEU A 264 23.59 18.09 -5.16
C LEU A 264 23.40 18.68 -6.57
N VAL A 265 23.70 17.90 -7.59
CA VAL A 265 23.48 18.29 -8.99
C VAL A 265 22.18 17.66 -9.45
N TYR A 266 21.22 18.52 -9.82
CA TYR A 266 20.01 18.12 -10.50
C TYR A 266 20.26 18.16 -12.00
N GLY A 267 20.30 17.01 -12.66
CA GLY A 267 20.44 16.86 -14.10
C GLY A 267 19.14 16.39 -14.73
N GLY A 268 18.65 17.13 -15.72
CA GLY A 268 17.57 16.70 -16.61
C GLY A 268 17.99 17.00 -18.05
N ARG A 269 17.68 16.11 -19.00
CA ARG A 269 17.72 16.47 -20.44
C ARG A 269 16.38 17.14 -20.76
N PHE A 270 16.46 18.34 -21.31
CA PHE A 270 15.30 19.08 -21.82
C PHE A 270 15.13 18.79 -23.30
#